data_8706ff9e43b3469c12aa1fde5651d56e
#
_entry.id   8706ff9e43b3469c12aa1fde5651d56e
#
_cell.length_a   1.000
_cell.length_b   1.000
_cell.length_c   1.000
_cell.angle_alpha   90.00
_cell.angle_beta   90.00
_cell.angle_gamma   90.00
#
_symmetry.space_group_name_H-M   'P 1'
#
loop_
_entity.id
_entity.type
_entity.pdbx_description
1 polymer ?
#
loop_
_entity_poly.entity_id
_entity_poly.type
_entity_poly.pdbx_seq_one_letter_code
_entity_poly.pdbx_strand_id
1 'polypeptide(L)'
;MFGVKEALENSIKFLSSSSCIDISDGISNGGFFGFQNSTEPLRATDMPFIFYEITGYGINLLLKLSRWNNNEKFIELAKNAGNCILKAQVRSEDPKLNGAIYDRYYLHSKKFFESFHAYPNAVCAGALCELYQLTKESKLRESAIRIKDWLFEISIMNNNSCIGFHEFYDPIHISQKVFPYESICIPFILLKFQEELELSEKQKERLFEAIAWGKRTQTDNGYFPFFYSLESKKFNTTAYSHFTIYPLYNLMGYPLSDLDELGCKDCFDAYKKCGIWMSKVQDENGGFFTYYFENEHVWHQQSPAVGQALCAFSLLYEKTQNVKFLESAKKASQWLVTNQIKENKFSGGFYWVYPNKKYSKIQKKIMYAKERLTNKISDINYTTDVTVLLDKVPIWPVQFTIEGLYRFSKLNFN
;
A
#
# COMPACT_ATOMS: atom_id res chain seq x y z
N MET A 1 -3.95 -24.39 12.64
CA MET A 1 -3.18 -23.92 11.46
C MET A 1 -3.64 -24.57 10.14
N PHE A 2 -4.73 -25.32 10.15
CA PHE A 2 -5.31 -25.87 8.93
C PHE A 2 -5.72 -24.72 7.98
N GLY A 3 -5.27 -24.81 6.73
CA GLY A 3 -5.60 -23.85 5.68
C GLY A 3 -4.63 -22.68 5.50
N VAL A 4 -3.82 -22.27 6.50
CA VAL A 4 -2.88 -21.12 6.37
C VAL A 4 -1.81 -21.40 5.33
N LYS A 5 -1.21 -22.60 5.35
CA LYS A 5 -0.19 -23.02 4.36
C LYS A 5 -0.76 -23.06 2.96
N GLU A 6 -1.93 -23.68 2.80
CA GLU A 6 -2.63 -23.77 1.52
C GLU A 6 -3.01 -22.37 0.99
N ALA A 7 -3.54 -21.49 1.86
CA ALA A 7 -3.88 -20.13 1.48
C ALA A 7 -2.64 -19.33 1.04
N LEU A 8 -1.51 -19.50 1.71
CA LEU A 8 -0.24 -18.90 1.32
C LEU A 8 0.23 -19.39 -0.05
N GLU A 9 0.24 -20.70 -0.27
CA GLU A 9 0.64 -21.31 -1.55
C GLU A 9 -0.25 -20.85 -2.71
N ASN A 10 -1.58 -20.80 -2.50
CA ASN A 10 -2.53 -20.31 -3.49
C ASN A 10 -2.31 -18.82 -3.80
N SER A 11 -2.06 -17.98 -2.78
CA SER A 11 -1.75 -16.56 -3.00
C SER A 11 -0.45 -16.37 -3.78
N ILE A 12 0.60 -17.15 -3.50
CA ILE A 12 1.87 -17.10 -4.24
C ILE A 12 1.66 -17.51 -5.70
N LYS A 13 0.90 -18.56 -5.95
CA LYS A 13 0.57 -19.04 -7.29
C LYS A 13 -0.22 -17.97 -8.07
N PHE A 14 -1.22 -17.37 -7.44
CA PHE A 14 -2.00 -16.29 -8.05
C PHE A 14 -1.13 -15.08 -8.37
N LEU A 15 -0.31 -14.59 -7.42
CA LEU A 15 0.56 -13.43 -7.60
C LEU A 15 1.51 -13.56 -8.79
N SER A 16 2.03 -14.75 -9.03
CA SER A 16 2.98 -15.05 -10.13
C SER A 16 2.29 -15.43 -11.45
N SER A 17 0.97 -15.29 -11.53
CA SER A 17 0.19 -15.59 -12.74
C SER A 17 0.03 -14.38 -13.67
N SER A 18 -0.35 -14.65 -14.91
CA SER A 18 -0.75 -13.61 -15.89
C SER A 18 -2.02 -12.85 -15.49
N SER A 19 -2.74 -13.29 -14.45
CA SER A 19 -3.84 -12.50 -13.86
C SER A 19 -3.34 -11.34 -13.00
N CYS A 20 -2.09 -11.38 -12.54
CA CYS A 20 -1.49 -10.34 -11.71
C CYS A 20 -0.42 -9.54 -12.42
N ILE A 21 0.33 -10.16 -13.34
CA ILE A 21 1.48 -9.57 -14.04
C ILE A 21 1.20 -9.53 -15.54
N ASP A 22 1.43 -8.40 -16.16
CA ASP A 22 1.38 -8.31 -17.63
C ASP A 22 2.61 -9.01 -18.23
N ILE A 23 2.34 -10.02 -19.03
CA ILE A 23 3.36 -10.81 -19.76
C ILE A 23 3.39 -10.51 -21.24
N SER A 24 2.62 -9.49 -21.71
CA SER A 24 2.62 -9.06 -23.11
C SER A 24 3.89 -8.31 -23.46
N ASP A 25 4.25 -8.31 -24.74
CA ASP A 25 5.36 -7.48 -25.20
C ASP A 25 5.00 -6.00 -25.12
N GLY A 26 5.98 -5.17 -24.72
CA GLY A 26 5.82 -3.74 -24.76
C GLY A 26 6.21 -3.00 -23.48
N ILE A 27 5.60 -1.83 -23.29
CA ILE A 27 5.94 -0.89 -22.21
C ILE A 27 5.50 -1.42 -20.84
N SER A 28 4.41 -2.17 -20.79
CA SER A 28 3.76 -2.70 -19.59
C SER A 28 4.27 -4.07 -19.15
N ASN A 29 5.12 -4.71 -19.96
CA ASN A 29 5.67 -6.05 -19.63
C ASN A 29 6.33 -6.07 -18.27
N GLY A 30 5.92 -7.03 -17.43
CA GLY A 30 6.39 -7.18 -16.05
C GLY A 30 5.62 -6.33 -15.03
N GLY A 31 4.80 -5.37 -15.47
CA GLY A 31 3.99 -4.54 -14.58
C GLY A 31 2.86 -5.32 -13.92
N PHE A 32 2.56 -4.96 -12.68
CA PHE A 32 1.45 -5.54 -11.96
C PHE A 32 0.15 -4.77 -12.22
N PHE A 33 -0.93 -5.53 -12.44
CA PHE A 33 -2.26 -4.94 -12.53
C PHE A 33 -2.69 -4.33 -11.19
N GLY A 34 -3.38 -3.18 -11.24
CA GLY A 34 -4.02 -2.62 -10.05
C GLY A 34 -5.11 -3.53 -9.52
N PHE A 35 -5.92 -4.06 -10.43
CA PHE A 35 -6.96 -5.03 -10.15
C PHE A 35 -7.34 -5.79 -11.41
N GLN A 36 -8.09 -6.88 -11.21
CA GLN A 36 -8.82 -7.59 -12.25
C GLN A 36 -10.32 -7.49 -12.00
N ASN A 37 -11.11 -7.55 -13.06
CA ASN A 37 -12.57 -7.57 -12.94
C ASN A 37 -13.08 -9.01 -12.95
N SER A 38 -13.92 -9.36 -11.99
CA SER A 38 -14.63 -10.65 -11.97
C SER A 38 -15.85 -10.68 -12.89
N THR A 39 -16.34 -9.50 -13.30
CA THR A 39 -17.41 -9.31 -14.27
C THR A 39 -17.00 -8.26 -15.31
N GLU A 40 -17.77 -8.13 -16.40
CA GLU A 40 -17.51 -7.09 -17.40
C GLU A 40 -17.53 -5.68 -16.79
N PRO A 41 -16.53 -4.83 -17.10
CA PRO A 41 -16.46 -3.46 -16.62
C PRO A 41 -17.62 -2.62 -17.20
N LEU A 42 -18.14 -1.70 -16.40
CA LEU A 42 -19.21 -0.81 -16.82
C LEU A 42 -18.71 0.45 -17.53
N ARG A 43 -17.46 0.86 -17.26
CA ARG A 43 -16.83 2.09 -17.77
C ARG A 43 -15.38 1.82 -18.17
N ALA A 44 -14.84 2.68 -19.03
CA ALA A 44 -13.42 2.64 -19.40
C ALA A 44 -12.48 2.78 -18.18
N THR A 45 -12.89 3.55 -17.17
CA THR A 45 -12.16 3.70 -15.90
C THR A 45 -12.15 2.44 -15.04
N ASP A 46 -13.02 1.48 -15.33
CA ASP A 46 -13.09 0.19 -14.63
C ASP A 46 -12.24 -0.88 -15.32
N MET A 47 -11.57 -0.56 -16.44
CA MET A 47 -10.66 -1.47 -17.12
C MET A 47 -9.38 -1.67 -16.31
N PRO A 48 -8.80 -2.88 -16.33
CA PRO A 48 -7.51 -3.13 -15.71
C PRO A 48 -6.42 -2.20 -16.25
N PHE A 49 -5.53 -1.79 -15.37
CA PHE A 49 -4.36 -0.97 -15.69
C PHE A 49 -3.14 -1.47 -14.94
N ILE A 50 -1.95 -1.15 -15.43
CA ILE A 50 -0.73 -1.35 -14.65
C ILE A 50 -0.65 -0.25 -13.60
N PHE A 51 -0.41 -0.64 -12.34
CA PHE A 51 -0.25 0.29 -11.23
C PHE A 51 1.17 0.19 -10.67
N TYR A 52 1.90 1.29 -10.76
CA TYR A 52 3.34 1.26 -10.48
C TYR A 52 3.66 1.08 -9.00
N GLU A 53 2.82 1.56 -8.09
CA GLU A 53 2.94 1.24 -6.66
C GLU A 53 2.92 -0.27 -6.42
N ILE A 54 1.93 -0.95 -7.00
CA ILE A 54 1.76 -2.40 -6.84
C ILE A 54 2.90 -3.15 -7.52
N THR A 55 3.42 -2.61 -8.63
CA THR A 55 4.61 -3.14 -9.29
C THR A 55 5.84 -3.05 -8.38
N GLY A 56 6.01 -1.93 -7.67
CA GLY A 56 7.06 -1.78 -6.66
C GLY A 56 6.94 -2.77 -5.50
N TYR A 57 5.75 -2.92 -4.92
CA TYR A 57 5.50 -3.95 -3.91
C TYR A 57 5.76 -5.35 -4.45
N GLY A 58 5.38 -5.60 -5.71
CA GLY A 58 5.61 -6.88 -6.39
C GLY A 58 7.10 -7.24 -6.45
N ILE A 59 7.96 -6.30 -6.82
CA ILE A 59 9.41 -6.52 -6.85
C ILE A 59 9.92 -6.96 -5.48
N ASN A 60 9.62 -6.21 -4.42
CA ASN A 60 10.06 -6.52 -3.06
C ASN A 60 9.60 -7.93 -2.63
N LEU A 61 8.32 -8.24 -2.86
CA LEU A 61 7.79 -9.54 -2.48
C LEU A 61 8.37 -10.69 -3.31
N LEU A 62 8.56 -10.49 -4.62
CA LEU A 62 9.19 -11.49 -5.49
C LEU A 62 10.62 -11.80 -5.03
N LEU A 63 11.40 -10.79 -4.64
CA LEU A 63 12.75 -10.98 -4.08
C LEU A 63 12.71 -11.72 -2.75
N LYS A 64 11.73 -11.46 -1.88
CA LYS A 64 11.50 -12.25 -0.66
C LYS A 64 11.12 -13.69 -0.99
N LEU A 65 10.19 -13.91 -1.93
CA LEU A 65 9.76 -15.25 -2.35
C LEU A 65 10.90 -16.05 -2.96
N SER A 66 11.80 -15.39 -3.71
CA SER A 66 13.01 -16.06 -4.22
C SER A 66 13.87 -16.61 -3.06
N ARG A 67 14.09 -15.80 -2.03
CA ARG A 67 14.86 -16.20 -0.84
C ARG A 67 14.15 -17.29 -0.03
N TRP A 68 12.82 -17.17 0.16
CA TRP A 68 12.02 -18.12 0.96
C TRP A 68 11.88 -19.50 0.32
N ASN A 69 11.83 -19.54 -1.01
CA ASN A 69 11.58 -20.78 -1.78
C ASN A 69 12.81 -21.25 -2.57
N ASN A 70 13.94 -20.54 -2.48
CA ASN A 70 15.14 -20.79 -3.28
C ASN A 70 14.84 -20.97 -4.78
N ASN A 71 14.07 -20.01 -5.35
CA ASN A 71 13.55 -20.08 -6.72
C ASN A 71 13.88 -18.83 -7.51
N GLU A 72 14.81 -18.94 -8.45
CA GLU A 72 15.31 -17.84 -9.29
C GLU A 72 14.26 -17.28 -10.25
N LYS A 73 13.20 -18.02 -10.58
CA LYS A 73 12.10 -17.51 -11.42
C LYS A 73 11.51 -16.20 -10.87
N PHE A 74 11.45 -16.06 -9.55
CA PHE A 74 10.95 -14.84 -8.92
C PHE A 74 11.90 -13.64 -9.13
N ILE A 75 13.21 -13.88 -9.27
CA ILE A 75 14.19 -12.83 -9.59
C ILE A 75 13.96 -12.32 -11.01
N GLU A 76 13.72 -13.20 -11.97
CA GLU A 76 13.45 -12.79 -13.36
C GLU A 76 12.13 -11.99 -13.47
N LEU A 77 11.08 -12.39 -12.75
CA LEU A 77 9.85 -11.61 -12.67
C LEU A 77 10.10 -10.22 -12.05
N ALA A 78 10.92 -10.14 -11.01
CA ALA A 78 11.29 -8.87 -10.38
C ALA A 78 12.09 -7.96 -11.31
N LYS A 79 13.02 -8.51 -12.10
CA LYS A 79 13.77 -7.75 -13.14
C LYS A 79 12.84 -7.17 -14.20
N ASN A 80 11.89 -7.97 -14.69
CA ASN A 80 10.91 -7.49 -15.66
C ASN A 80 10.04 -6.37 -15.09
N ALA A 81 9.61 -6.51 -13.84
CA ALA A 81 8.87 -5.46 -13.14
C ALA A 81 9.71 -4.18 -12.95
N GLY A 82 11.00 -4.31 -12.62
CA GLY A 82 11.93 -3.18 -12.55
C GLY A 82 12.07 -2.46 -13.90
N ASN A 83 12.22 -3.21 -15.00
CA ASN A 83 12.26 -2.63 -16.33
C ASN A 83 10.94 -1.92 -16.71
N CYS A 84 9.79 -2.41 -16.25
CA CYS A 84 8.51 -1.74 -16.43
C CYS A 84 8.47 -0.39 -15.70
N ILE A 85 8.96 -0.31 -14.47
CA ILE A 85 9.07 0.97 -13.72
C ILE A 85 10.01 1.95 -14.45
N LEU A 86 11.17 1.49 -14.94
CA LEU A 86 12.12 2.36 -15.67
C LEU A 86 11.49 3.02 -16.90
N LYS A 87 10.60 2.31 -17.62
CA LYS A 87 9.89 2.82 -18.80
C LYS A 87 8.82 3.86 -18.45
N ALA A 88 8.35 3.87 -17.21
CA ALA A 88 7.33 4.81 -16.71
C ALA A 88 7.92 6.08 -16.08
N GLN A 89 9.25 6.20 -16.02
CA GLN A 89 9.89 7.37 -15.43
C GLN A 89 9.89 8.55 -16.39
N VAL A 90 9.40 9.70 -15.90
CA VAL A 90 9.42 10.96 -16.64
C VAL A 90 10.84 11.48 -16.77
N ARG A 91 11.14 11.96 -17.99
CA ARG A 91 12.36 12.71 -18.33
C ARG A 91 11.90 14.08 -18.80
N SER A 92 12.16 15.11 -18.02
CA SER A 92 11.72 16.48 -18.28
C SER A 92 12.79 17.48 -17.86
N GLU A 93 12.81 18.63 -18.50
CA GLU A 93 13.58 19.79 -18.03
C GLU A 93 12.91 20.48 -16.83
N ASP A 94 11.61 20.27 -16.62
CA ASP A 94 10.90 20.73 -15.45
C ASP A 94 11.24 19.86 -14.23
N PRO A 95 11.94 20.41 -13.22
CA PRO A 95 12.33 19.65 -12.02
C PRO A 95 11.13 19.11 -11.24
N LYS A 96 9.96 19.73 -11.36
CA LYS A 96 8.72 19.30 -10.72
C LYS A 96 8.12 18.02 -11.35
N LEU A 97 8.61 17.61 -12.51
CA LEU A 97 8.18 16.39 -13.20
C LEU A 97 9.33 15.40 -13.37
N ASN A 98 10.56 15.91 -13.48
CA ASN A 98 11.72 15.08 -13.79
C ASN A 98 12.00 14.05 -12.70
N GLY A 99 12.01 12.79 -13.07
CA GLY A 99 12.27 11.68 -12.17
C GLY A 99 11.02 11.01 -11.58
N ALA A 100 9.85 11.68 -11.66
CA ALA A 100 8.59 11.08 -11.23
C ALA A 100 8.24 9.82 -12.03
N ILE A 101 7.53 8.89 -11.40
CA ILE A 101 6.90 7.74 -12.06
C ILE A 101 5.42 8.06 -12.23
N TYR A 102 4.90 7.81 -13.42
CA TYR A 102 3.45 7.88 -13.65
C TYR A 102 2.72 6.94 -12.68
N ASP A 103 1.52 7.35 -12.21
CA ASP A 103 0.73 6.53 -11.30
C ASP A 103 0.31 5.21 -11.94
N ARG A 104 -0.18 5.26 -13.18
CA ARG A 104 -0.67 4.08 -13.89
C ARG A 104 -0.52 4.16 -15.40
N TYR A 105 -0.62 2.99 -16.05
CA TYR A 105 -0.67 2.85 -17.50
C TYR A 105 -1.92 2.09 -17.92
N TYR A 106 -2.76 2.73 -18.72
CA TYR A 106 -3.98 2.15 -19.24
C TYR A 106 -3.73 1.31 -20.48
N LEU A 107 -3.89 -0.01 -20.38
CA LEU A 107 -3.65 -0.95 -21.48
C LEU A 107 -4.58 -0.72 -22.68
N HIS A 108 -5.86 -0.41 -22.43
CA HIS A 108 -6.85 -0.22 -23.48
C HIS A 108 -6.60 1.02 -24.34
N SER A 109 -6.06 2.10 -23.78
CA SER A 109 -5.75 3.34 -24.49
C SER A 109 -4.27 3.49 -24.83
N LYS A 110 -3.40 2.62 -24.29
CA LYS A 110 -1.95 2.68 -24.40
C LYS A 110 -1.38 4.04 -23.94
N LYS A 111 -1.93 4.59 -22.86
CA LYS A 111 -1.53 5.91 -22.32
C LYS A 111 -1.19 5.83 -20.84
N PHE A 112 -0.22 6.63 -20.44
CA PHE A 112 0.03 6.94 -19.03
C PHE A 112 -1.06 7.87 -18.50
N PHE A 113 -1.37 7.74 -17.23
CA PHE A 113 -2.18 8.70 -16.50
C PHE A 113 -1.24 9.77 -15.93
N GLU A 114 -1.43 11.01 -16.36
CA GLU A 114 -0.56 12.14 -16.02
C GLU A 114 -0.84 12.66 -14.60
N SER A 115 -0.65 11.81 -13.62
CA SER A 115 -0.70 12.13 -12.21
C SER A 115 0.43 11.40 -11.50
N PHE A 116 1.05 12.05 -10.53
CA PHE A 116 2.23 11.57 -9.82
C PHE A 116 1.96 11.58 -8.33
N HIS A 117 1.97 10.40 -7.72
CA HIS A 117 1.69 10.24 -6.30
C HIS A 117 2.98 10.02 -5.53
N ALA A 118 3.12 10.71 -4.38
CA ALA A 118 4.35 10.67 -3.59
C ALA A 118 4.65 9.26 -3.07
N TYR A 119 3.68 8.63 -2.44
CA TYR A 119 3.87 7.31 -1.83
C TYR A 119 4.15 6.20 -2.88
N PRO A 120 3.40 6.06 -3.97
CA PRO A 120 3.74 5.17 -5.07
C PRO A 120 5.16 5.36 -5.61
N ASN A 121 5.60 6.60 -5.75
CA ASN A 121 6.95 6.91 -6.20
C ASN A 121 8.02 6.46 -5.21
N ALA A 122 7.82 6.68 -3.90
CA ALA A 122 8.72 6.18 -2.87
C ALA A 122 8.82 4.64 -2.88
N VAL A 123 7.69 3.96 -3.06
CA VAL A 123 7.64 2.50 -3.20
C VAL A 123 8.45 2.04 -4.42
N CYS A 124 8.32 2.71 -5.55
CA CYS A 124 9.12 2.42 -6.75
C CYS A 124 10.61 2.64 -6.50
N ALA A 125 11.00 3.74 -5.84
CA ALA A 125 12.40 4.00 -5.50
C ALA A 125 12.99 2.88 -4.64
N GLY A 126 12.29 2.48 -3.57
CA GLY A 126 12.73 1.38 -2.70
C GLY A 126 12.85 0.06 -3.43
N ALA A 127 11.91 -0.26 -4.31
CA ALA A 127 11.94 -1.47 -5.13
C ALA A 127 13.13 -1.50 -6.09
N LEU A 128 13.43 -0.38 -6.75
CA LEU A 128 14.59 -0.27 -7.63
C LEU A 128 15.91 -0.38 -6.87
N CYS A 129 16.00 0.19 -5.66
CA CYS A 129 17.18 0.04 -4.79
C CYS A 129 17.38 -1.43 -4.37
N GLU A 130 16.32 -2.13 -3.96
CA GLU A 130 16.42 -3.53 -3.57
C GLU A 130 16.83 -4.43 -4.74
N LEU A 131 16.31 -4.15 -5.93
CA LEU A 131 16.70 -4.85 -7.14
C LEU A 131 18.15 -4.52 -7.54
N TYR A 132 18.59 -3.25 -7.38
CA TYR A 132 19.98 -2.84 -7.58
C TYR A 132 20.94 -3.55 -6.62
N GLN A 133 20.58 -3.70 -5.35
CA GLN A 133 21.41 -4.44 -4.38
C GLN A 133 21.71 -5.86 -4.85
N LEU A 134 20.76 -6.50 -5.55
CA LEU A 134 20.92 -7.85 -6.10
C LEU A 134 21.67 -7.86 -7.45
N THR A 135 21.29 -6.97 -8.39
CA THR A 135 21.73 -7.06 -9.79
C THR A 135 22.95 -6.21 -10.11
N LYS A 136 23.20 -5.16 -9.30
CA LYS A 136 24.22 -4.12 -9.52
C LYS A 136 24.05 -3.32 -10.84
N GLU A 137 22.87 -3.35 -11.46
CA GLU A 137 22.58 -2.56 -12.66
C GLU A 137 22.42 -1.07 -12.32
N SER A 138 23.39 -0.23 -12.70
CA SER A 138 23.44 1.20 -12.36
C SER A 138 22.18 1.99 -12.75
N LYS A 139 21.53 1.63 -13.88
CA LYS A 139 20.29 2.27 -14.34
C LYS A 139 19.15 2.23 -13.30
N LEU A 140 19.10 1.18 -12.45
CA LEU A 140 18.09 1.04 -11.40
C LEU A 140 18.35 2.06 -10.28
N ARG A 141 19.60 2.15 -9.82
CA ARG A 141 20.02 3.11 -8.81
C ARG A 141 19.86 4.55 -9.27
N GLU A 142 20.29 4.87 -10.46
CA GLU A 142 20.15 6.21 -11.06
C GLU A 142 18.68 6.63 -11.17
N SER A 143 17.80 5.69 -11.52
CA SER A 143 16.35 5.94 -11.57
C SER A 143 15.80 6.20 -10.17
N ALA A 144 16.19 5.41 -9.17
CA ALA A 144 15.78 5.59 -7.78
C ALA A 144 16.25 6.94 -7.20
N ILE A 145 17.49 7.38 -7.51
CA ILE A 145 18.00 8.69 -7.12
C ILE A 145 17.13 9.82 -7.71
N ARG A 146 16.76 9.74 -9.00
CA ARG A 146 15.87 10.76 -9.59
C ARG A 146 14.50 10.79 -8.96
N ILE A 147 13.93 9.64 -8.59
CA ILE A 147 12.66 9.62 -7.83
C ILE A 147 12.84 10.30 -6.48
N LYS A 148 13.92 10.00 -5.76
CA LYS A 148 14.23 10.65 -4.48
C LYS A 148 14.34 12.17 -4.66
N ASP A 149 15.05 12.65 -5.68
CA ASP A 149 15.20 14.09 -5.93
C ASP A 149 13.84 14.74 -6.19
N TRP A 150 12.98 14.11 -7.00
CA TRP A 150 11.61 14.55 -7.22
C TRP A 150 10.78 14.59 -5.92
N LEU A 151 10.89 13.58 -5.05
CA LEU A 151 10.17 13.56 -3.77
C LEU A 151 10.58 14.74 -2.88
N PHE A 152 11.87 15.09 -2.85
CA PHE A 152 12.32 16.26 -2.09
C PHE A 152 11.85 17.59 -2.71
N GLU A 153 11.67 17.66 -4.02
CA GLU A 153 11.11 18.84 -4.70
C GLU A 153 9.65 19.08 -4.30
N ILE A 154 8.85 18.02 -4.12
CA ILE A 154 7.44 18.10 -3.71
C ILE A 154 7.24 17.98 -2.18
N SER A 155 8.30 18.08 -1.38
CA SER A 155 8.19 18.05 0.08
C SER A 155 7.51 19.31 0.63
N ILE A 156 6.71 19.14 1.68
CA ILE A 156 5.94 20.22 2.30
C ILE A 156 6.64 20.72 3.55
N MET A 157 7.00 22.00 3.55
CA MET A 157 7.63 22.68 4.68
C MET A 157 6.60 23.51 5.45
N ASN A 158 6.60 23.40 6.77
CA ASN A 158 5.81 24.24 7.67
C ASN A 158 6.69 24.78 8.79
N ASN A 159 6.82 26.09 8.90
CA ASN A 159 7.70 26.75 9.88
C ASN A 159 9.14 26.17 9.90
N ASN A 160 9.73 26.01 8.72
CA ASN A 160 11.06 25.42 8.49
C ASN A 160 11.22 23.95 8.83
N SER A 161 10.15 23.23 9.17
CA SER A 161 10.18 21.77 9.39
C SER A 161 9.41 21.03 8.29
N CYS A 162 9.94 19.93 7.83
CA CYS A 162 9.23 19.04 6.89
C CYS A 162 8.06 18.34 7.59
N ILE A 163 6.86 18.45 7.03
CA ILE A 163 5.67 17.77 7.56
C ILE A 163 5.22 16.59 6.69
N GLY A 164 5.80 16.43 5.52
CA GLY A 164 5.45 15.34 4.59
C GLY A 164 5.62 15.74 3.14
N PHE A 165 4.79 15.15 2.31
CA PHE A 165 4.85 15.27 0.85
C PHE A 165 3.46 15.59 0.32
N HIS A 166 3.39 16.26 -0.84
CA HIS A 166 2.13 16.42 -1.52
C HIS A 166 1.62 15.03 -1.98
N GLU A 167 0.38 14.68 -1.62
CA GLU A 167 -0.22 13.38 -1.97
C GLU A 167 -0.08 13.08 -3.45
N PHE A 168 -0.46 14.07 -4.28
CA PHE A 168 -0.27 13.99 -5.72
C PHE A 168 0.12 15.36 -6.29
N TYR A 169 0.81 15.29 -7.39
CA TYR A 169 1.19 16.41 -8.24
C TYR A 169 0.73 16.12 -9.66
N ASP A 170 0.03 17.04 -10.27
CA ASP A 170 -0.20 17.10 -11.70
C ASP A 170 0.10 18.53 -12.20
N PRO A 171 0.25 18.78 -13.51
CA PRO A 171 0.61 20.11 -14.03
C PRO A 171 -0.40 21.22 -13.70
N ILE A 172 -1.60 20.86 -13.27
CA ILE A 172 -2.72 21.80 -13.03
C ILE A 172 -3.04 21.90 -11.54
N HIS A 173 -2.89 20.81 -10.79
CA HIS A 173 -3.32 20.71 -9.40
C HIS A 173 -2.25 20.10 -8.50
N ILE A 174 -2.05 20.72 -7.34
CA ILE A 174 -1.24 20.17 -6.27
C ILE A 174 -2.17 19.85 -5.10
N SER A 175 -2.09 18.62 -4.58
CA SER A 175 -2.90 18.23 -3.43
C SER A 175 -2.62 19.14 -2.23
N GLN A 176 -3.69 19.63 -1.62
CA GLN A 176 -3.65 20.42 -0.37
C GLN A 176 -3.83 19.52 0.87
N LYS A 177 -3.57 18.23 0.74
CA LYS A 177 -3.68 17.25 1.82
C LYS A 177 -2.33 16.63 2.11
N VAL A 178 -2.07 16.41 3.39
CA VAL A 178 -0.92 15.66 3.90
C VAL A 178 -1.44 14.44 4.64
N PHE A 179 -1.03 13.27 4.21
CA PHE A 179 -1.42 12.04 4.86
C PHE A 179 -0.40 11.65 5.92
N PRO A 180 -0.81 11.52 7.20
CA PRO A 180 0.11 11.11 8.26
C PRO A 180 0.86 9.81 7.97
N TYR A 181 0.20 8.83 7.33
CA TYR A 181 0.86 7.59 6.97
C TYR A 181 1.98 7.79 5.94
N GLU A 182 1.81 8.69 4.96
CA GLU A 182 2.85 9.02 3.97
C GLU A 182 4.02 9.75 4.61
N SER A 183 3.73 10.67 5.53
CA SER A 183 4.77 11.37 6.30
C SER A 183 5.62 10.44 7.17
N ILE A 184 5.15 9.23 7.39
CA ILE A 184 5.87 8.17 8.10
C ILE A 184 6.50 7.19 7.10
N CYS A 185 5.73 6.63 6.18
CA CYS A 185 6.16 5.52 5.33
C CYS A 185 7.16 5.93 4.24
N ILE A 186 6.99 7.12 3.62
CA ILE A 186 7.94 7.62 2.60
C ILE A 186 9.35 7.77 3.19
N PRO A 187 9.53 8.49 4.32
CA PRO A 187 10.82 8.56 4.98
C PRO A 187 11.44 7.20 5.32
N PHE A 188 10.63 6.23 5.76
CA PHE A 188 11.14 4.90 6.06
C PHE A 188 11.77 4.22 4.87
N ILE A 189 11.08 4.28 3.73
CA ILE A 189 11.58 3.69 2.51
C ILE A 189 12.91 4.36 2.12
N LEU A 190 12.96 5.69 2.16
CA LEU A 190 14.15 6.44 1.76
C LEU A 190 15.31 6.19 2.73
N LEU A 191 15.08 6.20 4.04
CA LEU A 191 16.11 5.94 5.05
C LEU A 191 16.66 4.51 5.00
N LYS A 192 15.82 3.52 4.67
CA LYS A 192 16.27 2.14 4.45
C LYS A 192 17.33 2.03 3.38
N PHE A 193 17.23 2.83 2.34
CA PHE A 193 18.14 2.83 1.18
C PHE A 193 18.98 4.10 1.11
N GLN A 194 19.33 4.68 2.26
CA GLN A 194 20.03 5.96 2.35
C GLN A 194 21.38 5.99 1.61
N GLU A 195 22.09 4.86 1.55
CA GLU A 195 23.38 4.75 0.84
C GLU A 195 23.16 4.67 -0.68
N GLU A 196 22.23 3.84 -1.15
CA GLU A 196 21.91 3.71 -2.57
C GLU A 196 21.34 5.00 -3.13
N LEU A 197 20.56 5.73 -2.33
CA LEU A 197 19.93 6.99 -2.68
C LEU A 197 20.83 8.22 -2.47
N GLU A 198 22.02 8.04 -1.89
CA GLU A 198 22.96 9.13 -1.59
C GLU A 198 22.32 10.26 -0.78
N LEU A 199 21.61 9.91 0.31
CA LEU A 199 20.98 10.90 1.15
C LEU A 199 21.99 11.78 1.86
N SER A 200 21.90 13.10 1.66
CA SER A 200 22.66 14.07 2.48
C SER A 200 22.09 14.16 3.90
N GLU A 201 22.91 14.61 4.86
CA GLU A 201 22.45 14.80 6.25
C GLU A 201 21.23 15.71 6.34
N LYS A 202 21.20 16.80 5.56
CA LYS A 202 20.04 17.70 5.49
C LYS A 202 18.77 16.99 4.98
N GLN A 203 18.90 16.05 4.05
CA GLN A 203 17.76 15.26 3.58
C GLN A 203 17.29 14.29 4.67
N LYS A 204 18.22 13.63 5.38
CA LYS A 204 17.88 12.76 6.52
C LYS A 204 17.15 13.53 7.63
N GLU A 205 17.64 14.73 8.00
CA GLU A 205 16.97 15.59 8.97
C GLU A 205 15.51 15.87 8.57
N ARG A 206 15.25 16.25 7.32
CA ARG A 206 13.88 16.45 6.82
C ARG A 206 13.02 15.20 6.92
N LEU A 207 13.58 14.02 6.64
CA LEU A 207 12.85 12.76 6.76
C LEU A 207 12.48 12.47 8.22
N PHE A 208 13.40 12.70 9.16
CA PHE A 208 13.10 12.56 10.59
C PHE A 208 12.07 13.57 11.09
N GLU A 209 12.09 14.80 10.59
CA GLU A 209 11.05 15.80 10.88
C GLU A 209 9.68 15.36 10.42
N ALA A 210 9.56 14.81 9.20
CA ALA A 210 8.31 14.29 8.66
C ALA A 210 7.79 13.11 9.51
N ILE A 211 8.65 12.15 9.88
CA ILE A 211 8.29 11.06 10.78
C ILE A 211 7.78 11.60 12.12
N ALA A 212 8.52 12.55 12.71
CA ALA A 212 8.15 13.14 13.98
C ALA A 212 6.79 13.86 13.89
N TRP A 213 6.53 14.56 12.78
CA TRP A 213 5.23 15.17 12.54
C TRP A 213 4.13 14.12 12.41
N GLY A 214 4.29 13.13 11.53
CA GLY A 214 3.31 12.06 11.33
C GLY A 214 2.99 11.33 12.64
N LYS A 215 4.01 11.01 13.44
CA LYS A 215 3.85 10.38 14.76
C LYS A 215 3.04 11.26 15.73
N ARG A 216 3.29 12.58 15.78
CA ARG A 216 2.53 13.50 16.64
C ARG A 216 1.06 13.64 16.27
N THR A 217 0.67 13.27 15.05
CA THR A 217 -0.75 13.29 14.64
C THR A 217 -1.56 12.12 15.21
N GLN A 218 -0.90 11.11 15.78
CA GLN A 218 -1.58 9.95 16.35
C GLN A 218 -2.57 10.38 17.42
N THR A 219 -3.81 9.95 17.31
CA THR A 219 -4.87 10.27 18.24
C THR A 219 -4.68 9.60 19.61
N ASP A 220 -5.39 10.07 20.64
CA ASP A 220 -5.38 9.44 21.97
C ASP A 220 -5.86 8.00 21.94
N ASN A 221 -6.77 7.65 21.04
CA ASN A 221 -7.23 6.29 20.81
C ASN A 221 -6.19 5.39 20.12
N GLY A 222 -5.16 5.96 19.49
CA GLY A 222 -4.04 5.24 18.90
C GLY A 222 -4.04 5.11 17.39
N TYR A 223 -5.07 5.56 16.67
CA TYR A 223 -5.06 5.55 15.22
C TYR A 223 -4.46 6.84 14.64
N PHE A 224 -4.10 6.80 13.36
CA PHE A 224 -3.67 7.97 12.61
C PHE A 224 -4.86 8.57 11.85
N PRO A 225 -5.07 9.91 11.91
CA PRO A 225 -6.09 10.59 11.13
C PRO A 225 -5.92 10.33 9.63
N PHE A 226 -7.00 10.43 8.86
CA PHE A 226 -6.94 10.17 7.45
C PHE A 226 -6.01 11.15 6.74
N PHE A 227 -6.24 12.45 6.91
CA PHE A 227 -5.37 13.50 6.35
C PHE A 227 -5.42 14.80 7.17
N TYR A 228 -4.43 15.65 6.93
CA TYR A 228 -4.38 17.05 7.35
C TYR A 228 -4.59 17.94 6.13
N SER A 229 -5.54 18.89 6.21
CA SER A 229 -5.76 19.90 5.16
C SER A 229 -4.84 21.09 5.39
N LEU A 230 -4.01 21.42 4.39
CA LEU A 230 -3.14 22.61 4.40
C LEU A 230 -3.97 23.90 4.34
N GLU A 231 -5.10 23.88 3.65
CA GLU A 231 -6.00 25.02 3.49
C GLU A 231 -6.76 25.33 4.78
N SER A 232 -7.48 24.36 5.32
CA SER A 232 -8.29 24.56 6.53
C SER A 232 -7.49 24.45 7.82
N LYS A 233 -6.24 23.94 7.77
CA LYS A 233 -5.37 23.64 8.92
C LYS A 233 -6.02 22.69 9.94
N LYS A 234 -6.84 21.75 9.47
CA LYS A 234 -7.57 20.78 10.29
C LYS A 234 -7.29 19.35 9.87
N PHE A 235 -7.38 18.44 10.82
CA PHE A 235 -7.35 17.01 10.56
C PHE A 235 -8.74 16.49 10.20
N ASN A 236 -8.80 15.59 9.21
CA ASN A 236 -9.91 14.68 9.07
C ASN A 236 -9.68 13.52 10.04
N THR A 237 -10.49 13.45 11.08
CA THR A 237 -10.34 12.49 12.20
C THR A 237 -10.89 11.10 11.90
N THR A 238 -11.38 10.85 10.70
CA THR A 238 -11.76 9.51 10.25
C THR A 238 -10.54 8.59 10.25
N ALA A 239 -10.70 7.38 10.78
CA ALA A 239 -9.69 6.34 10.59
C ALA A 239 -10.04 5.50 9.37
N TYR A 240 -9.25 5.60 8.31
CA TYR A 240 -9.32 4.69 7.19
C TYR A 240 -8.43 3.48 7.51
N SER A 241 -9.03 2.29 7.70
CA SER A 241 -8.34 1.13 8.26
C SER A 241 -7.05 0.78 7.52
N HIS A 242 -7.11 0.73 6.21
CA HIS A 242 -5.98 0.42 5.36
C HIS A 242 -4.81 1.42 5.56
N PHE A 243 -5.06 2.73 5.57
CA PHE A 243 -4.01 3.74 5.72
C PHE A 243 -3.49 3.87 7.16
N THR A 244 -4.35 3.67 8.15
CA THR A 244 -3.93 3.67 9.56
C THR A 244 -2.95 2.54 9.87
N ILE A 245 -3.05 1.40 9.16
CA ILE A 245 -2.19 0.23 9.36
C ILE A 245 -0.85 0.36 8.63
N TYR A 246 -0.74 1.18 7.57
CA TYR A 246 0.50 1.32 6.80
C TYR A 246 1.74 1.61 7.64
N PRO A 247 1.72 2.53 8.64
CA PRO A 247 2.89 2.77 9.47
C PRO A 247 3.34 1.57 10.30
N LEU A 248 2.43 0.62 10.58
CA LEU A 248 2.76 -0.61 11.29
C LEU A 248 3.27 -1.69 10.35
N TYR A 249 2.70 -1.72 9.15
CA TYR A 249 3.07 -2.64 8.11
C TYR A 249 3.80 -1.87 7.02
N ASN A 250 5.07 -2.13 6.83
CA ASN A 250 5.80 -1.57 5.71
C ASN A 250 6.50 -2.69 4.93
N LEU A 251 5.99 -2.97 3.73
CA LEU A 251 6.54 -4.01 2.86
C LEU A 251 7.95 -3.64 2.37
N MET A 252 8.21 -2.35 2.19
CA MET A 252 9.42 -1.84 1.53
C MET A 252 10.46 -1.29 2.50
N GLY A 253 10.03 -0.79 3.66
CA GLY A 253 10.89 -0.10 4.61
C GLY A 253 10.98 -0.79 5.97
N TYR A 254 11.25 0.01 6.98
CA TYR A 254 11.20 -0.43 8.37
C TYR A 254 9.80 -0.22 8.92
N PRO A 255 9.21 -1.21 9.62
CA PRO A 255 8.00 -0.95 10.38
C PRO A 255 8.31 0.09 11.48
N LEU A 256 7.30 0.82 11.91
CA LEU A 256 7.43 1.83 12.97
C LEU A 256 8.11 1.27 14.24
N SER A 257 7.98 -0.06 14.48
CA SER A 257 8.64 -0.76 15.57
C SER A 257 10.17 -0.78 15.52
N ASP A 258 10.76 -0.57 14.35
CA ASP A 258 12.20 -0.73 14.14
C ASP A 258 12.93 0.62 13.99
N LEU A 259 12.19 1.72 14.03
CA LEU A 259 12.75 3.07 13.85
C LEU A 259 13.51 3.60 15.06
N ASP A 260 13.27 3.05 16.23
CA ASP A 260 14.05 3.43 17.40
C ASP A 260 15.54 3.12 17.19
N GLU A 261 15.85 2.08 16.40
CA GLU A 261 17.20 1.72 15.98
C GLU A 261 17.85 2.77 15.07
N LEU A 262 17.04 3.54 14.34
CA LEU A 262 17.49 4.65 13.50
C LEU A 262 17.52 6.01 14.24
N GLY A 263 17.26 6.02 15.56
CA GLY A 263 17.26 7.22 16.39
C GLY A 263 15.94 8.00 16.43
N CYS A 264 14.88 7.46 15.85
CA CYS A 264 13.55 8.03 15.96
C CYS A 264 12.84 7.55 17.22
N LYS A 265 13.07 8.24 18.35
CA LYS A 265 12.54 7.88 19.66
C LYS A 265 11.02 7.70 19.68
N ASP A 266 10.54 6.80 20.53
CA ASP A 266 9.11 6.53 20.85
C ASP A 266 8.29 6.01 19.66
N CYS A 267 8.93 5.50 18.61
CA CYS A 267 8.25 4.93 17.45
C CYS A 267 7.58 3.61 17.81
N PHE A 268 8.22 2.81 18.63
CA PHE A 268 7.65 1.56 19.11
C PHE A 268 6.39 1.78 19.97
N ASP A 269 6.36 2.82 20.80
CA ASP A 269 5.18 3.14 21.60
C ASP A 269 4.00 3.56 20.71
N ALA A 270 4.23 4.39 19.70
CA ALA A 270 3.22 4.75 18.71
C ALA A 270 2.71 3.51 17.93
N TYR A 271 3.61 2.63 17.54
CA TYR A 271 3.30 1.34 16.89
C TYR A 271 2.41 0.48 17.80
N LYS A 272 2.81 0.26 19.05
CA LYS A 272 2.05 -0.53 20.04
C LYS A 272 0.67 0.07 20.31
N LYS A 273 0.59 1.39 20.46
CA LYS A 273 -0.68 2.12 20.70
C LYS A 273 -1.65 1.93 19.52
N CYS A 274 -1.16 2.02 18.29
CA CYS A 274 -1.97 1.74 17.09
C CYS A 274 -2.40 0.27 17.03
N GLY A 275 -1.52 -0.68 17.33
CA GLY A 275 -1.87 -2.11 17.39
C GLY A 275 -2.93 -2.43 18.43
N ILE A 276 -2.91 -1.76 19.58
CA ILE A 276 -3.96 -1.88 20.60
C ILE A 276 -5.30 -1.37 20.06
N TRP A 277 -5.31 -0.21 19.37
CA TRP A 277 -6.52 0.30 18.74
C TRP A 277 -7.05 -0.69 17.68
N MET A 278 -6.18 -1.19 16.79
CA MET A 278 -6.55 -2.18 15.79
C MET A 278 -7.20 -3.42 16.41
N SER A 279 -6.63 -3.95 17.52
CA SER A 279 -7.19 -5.14 18.18
C SER A 279 -8.57 -4.89 18.81
N LYS A 280 -8.89 -3.63 19.15
CA LYS A 280 -10.21 -3.23 19.68
C LYS A 280 -11.27 -3.09 18.59
N VAL A 281 -10.89 -2.60 17.38
CA VAL A 281 -11.82 -2.36 16.27
C VAL A 281 -11.92 -3.55 15.32
N GLN A 282 -11.11 -4.59 15.51
CA GLN A 282 -11.19 -5.83 14.74
C GLN A 282 -12.54 -6.51 15.01
N ASP A 283 -13.26 -6.79 13.93
CA ASP A 283 -14.53 -7.50 14.02
C ASP A 283 -14.35 -8.93 14.55
N GLU A 284 -15.41 -9.52 15.09
CA GLU A 284 -15.38 -10.88 15.68
C GLU A 284 -14.89 -11.93 14.67
N ASN A 285 -15.25 -11.76 13.39
CA ASN A 285 -14.81 -12.62 12.30
C ASN A 285 -13.35 -12.40 11.86
N GLY A 286 -12.65 -11.41 12.43
CA GLY A 286 -11.25 -11.07 12.13
C GLY A 286 -11.04 -10.02 11.06
N GLY A 287 -12.11 -9.51 10.43
CA GLY A 287 -12.07 -8.48 9.41
C GLY A 287 -11.92 -7.07 9.97
N PHE A 288 -11.75 -6.11 9.04
CA PHE A 288 -11.72 -4.68 9.34
C PHE A 288 -12.66 -3.93 8.41
N PHE A 289 -13.49 -3.05 8.98
CA PHE A 289 -14.32 -2.15 8.19
C PHE A 289 -13.48 -1.07 7.52
N THR A 290 -14.01 -0.49 6.46
CA THR A 290 -13.28 0.50 5.65
C THR A 290 -12.95 1.75 6.46
N TYR A 291 -13.95 2.32 7.14
CA TYR A 291 -13.81 3.54 7.93
C TYR A 291 -14.34 3.36 9.35
N TYR A 292 -13.70 4.05 10.28
CA TYR A 292 -14.12 4.18 11.65
C TYR A 292 -14.25 5.67 12.02
N PHE A 293 -15.37 6.01 12.65
CA PHE A 293 -15.65 7.34 13.19
C PHE A 293 -15.92 7.18 14.67
N GLU A 294 -15.09 7.75 15.53
CA GLU A 294 -15.22 7.63 16.99
C GLU A 294 -15.55 6.20 17.46
N ASN A 295 -16.83 5.87 17.61
CA ASN A 295 -17.32 4.55 18.04
C ASN A 295 -18.17 3.84 16.98
N GLU A 296 -18.31 4.43 15.79
CA GLU A 296 -19.06 3.84 14.69
C GLU A 296 -18.15 3.39 13.55
N HIS A 297 -18.57 2.41 12.81
CA HIS A 297 -17.91 1.97 11.60
C HIS A 297 -18.85 2.05 10.41
N VAL A 298 -18.29 2.34 9.26
CA VAL A 298 -19.08 2.43 8.04
C VAL A 298 -18.48 1.52 6.98
N TRP A 299 -19.41 0.89 6.28
CA TRP A 299 -19.16 0.21 5.05
C TRP A 299 -18.69 -1.24 5.22
N HIS A 300 -18.31 -1.85 4.11
CA HIS A 300 -17.91 -3.24 4.08
C HIS A 300 -16.51 -3.42 4.65
N GLN A 301 -16.21 -4.63 5.08
CA GLN A 301 -14.84 -5.04 5.39
C GLN A 301 -14.00 -5.05 4.11
N GLN A 302 -12.71 -4.76 4.21
CA GLN A 302 -11.80 -4.77 3.07
C GLN A 302 -10.59 -5.69 3.30
N SER A 303 -10.27 -6.45 2.24
CA SER A 303 -9.16 -7.40 2.25
C SER A 303 -7.78 -6.75 2.48
N PRO A 304 -7.45 -5.56 1.93
CA PRO A 304 -6.13 -4.96 2.15
C PRO A 304 -5.76 -4.80 3.63
N ALA A 305 -6.70 -4.28 4.42
CA ALA A 305 -6.48 -4.04 5.83
C ALA A 305 -6.20 -5.33 6.63
N VAL A 306 -6.83 -6.45 6.25
CA VAL A 306 -6.68 -7.72 6.98
C VAL A 306 -5.28 -8.33 6.77
N GLY A 307 -4.76 -8.32 5.55
CA GLY A 307 -3.42 -8.80 5.25
C GLY A 307 -2.33 -8.02 5.98
N GLN A 308 -2.45 -6.69 5.98
CA GLN A 308 -1.54 -5.79 6.71
C GLN A 308 -1.64 -5.99 8.22
N ALA A 309 -2.88 -6.08 8.74
CA ALA A 309 -3.12 -6.29 10.18
C ALA A 309 -2.52 -7.61 10.66
N LEU A 310 -2.63 -8.69 9.88
CA LEU A 310 -2.01 -9.97 10.21
C LEU A 310 -0.48 -9.83 10.36
N CYS A 311 0.16 -9.10 9.45
CA CYS A 311 1.59 -8.83 9.55
C CYS A 311 1.92 -8.01 10.81
N ALA A 312 1.20 -6.90 11.04
CA ALA A 312 1.41 -6.03 12.19
C ALA A 312 1.19 -6.74 13.54
N PHE A 313 0.13 -7.53 13.67
CA PHE A 313 -0.12 -8.32 14.88
C PHE A 313 0.93 -9.41 15.12
N SER A 314 1.40 -10.04 14.05
CA SER A 314 2.50 -11.03 14.16
C SER A 314 3.76 -10.37 14.70
N LEU A 315 4.16 -9.21 14.15
CA LEU A 315 5.32 -8.43 14.61
C LEU A 315 5.14 -7.95 16.06
N LEU A 316 3.94 -7.44 16.41
CA LEU A 316 3.64 -7.01 17.78
C LEU A 316 3.74 -8.16 18.78
N TYR A 317 3.23 -9.34 18.41
CA TYR A 317 3.36 -10.52 19.25
C TYR A 317 4.83 -10.95 19.42
N GLU A 318 5.59 -11.01 18.34
CA GLU A 318 7.03 -11.31 18.39
C GLU A 318 7.79 -10.37 19.34
N LYS A 319 7.53 -9.07 19.28
CA LYS A 319 8.23 -8.05 20.08
C LYS A 319 7.73 -7.97 21.53
N THR A 320 6.46 -8.27 21.83
CA THR A 320 5.85 -8.01 23.14
C THR A 320 5.40 -9.25 23.90
N GLN A 321 5.28 -10.38 23.23
CA GLN A 321 4.70 -11.64 23.76
C GLN A 321 3.27 -11.46 24.33
N ASN A 322 2.57 -10.38 23.92
CA ASN A 322 1.21 -10.13 24.37
C ASN A 322 0.22 -11.00 23.59
N VAL A 323 -0.42 -11.91 24.31
CA VAL A 323 -1.37 -12.89 23.75
C VAL A 323 -2.55 -12.26 23.01
N LYS A 324 -2.95 -11.03 23.35
CA LYS A 324 -4.02 -10.32 22.63
C LYS A 324 -3.68 -10.10 21.15
N PHE A 325 -2.41 -9.80 20.84
CA PHE A 325 -1.97 -9.66 19.45
C PHE A 325 -1.95 -11.00 18.73
N LEU A 326 -1.59 -12.08 19.43
CA LEU A 326 -1.66 -13.44 18.87
C LEU A 326 -3.11 -13.83 18.55
N GLU A 327 -4.06 -13.54 19.43
CA GLU A 327 -5.49 -13.80 19.20
C GLU A 327 -6.01 -12.99 18.01
N SER A 328 -5.65 -11.71 17.91
CA SER A 328 -5.99 -10.87 16.76
C SER A 328 -5.37 -11.37 15.47
N ALA A 329 -4.12 -11.84 15.50
CA ALA A 329 -3.47 -12.46 14.34
C ALA A 329 -4.17 -13.76 13.91
N LYS A 330 -4.57 -14.62 14.87
CA LYS A 330 -5.35 -15.83 14.58
C LYS A 330 -6.67 -15.51 13.90
N LYS A 331 -7.42 -14.53 14.39
CA LYS A 331 -8.68 -14.07 13.76
C LYS A 331 -8.45 -13.55 12.35
N ALA A 332 -7.46 -12.68 12.14
CA ALA A 332 -7.12 -12.15 10.82
C ALA A 332 -6.70 -13.27 9.84
N SER A 333 -5.89 -14.23 10.28
CA SER A 333 -5.49 -15.37 9.46
C SER A 333 -6.69 -16.24 9.07
N GLN A 334 -7.62 -16.48 10.00
CA GLN A 334 -8.83 -17.25 9.72
C GLN A 334 -9.74 -16.51 8.73
N TRP A 335 -9.88 -15.19 8.85
CA TRP A 335 -10.62 -14.37 7.89
C TRP A 335 -10.06 -14.50 6.48
N LEU A 336 -8.72 -14.43 6.32
CA LEU A 336 -8.05 -14.59 5.03
C LEU A 336 -8.28 -15.98 4.44
N VAL A 337 -8.11 -17.05 5.23
CA VAL A 337 -8.35 -18.44 4.77
C VAL A 337 -9.80 -18.64 4.33
N THR A 338 -10.76 -18.05 5.05
CA THR A 338 -12.19 -18.19 4.77
C THR A 338 -12.62 -17.43 3.52
N ASN A 339 -12.07 -16.21 3.33
CA ASN A 339 -12.49 -15.31 2.27
C ASN A 339 -11.61 -15.34 1.01
N GLN A 340 -10.57 -16.17 0.98
CA GLN A 340 -9.78 -16.37 -0.22
C GLN A 340 -10.63 -16.99 -1.35
N ILE A 341 -10.50 -16.47 -2.56
CA ILE A 341 -11.15 -17.00 -3.74
C ILE A 341 -10.55 -18.39 -4.05
N LYS A 342 -11.38 -19.41 -4.15
CA LYS A 342 -10.93 -20.81 -4.32
C LYS A 342 -11.08 -21.33 -5.74
N GLU A 343 -11.81 -20.63 -6.58
CA GLU A 343 -12.20 -21.09 -7.91
C GLU A 343 -11.78 -20.10 -9.00
N ASN A 344 -11.69 -20.59 -10.23
CA ASN A 344 -11.40 -19.86 -11.46
C ASN A 344 -9.97 -19.25 -11.51
N LYS A 345 -9.75 -18.34 -12.49
CA LYS A 345 -8.46 -17.65 -12.70
C LYS A 345 -8.03 -16.73 -11.56
N PHE A 346 -8.90 -16.48 -10.58
CA PHE A 346 -8.63 -15.64 -9.41
C PHE A 346 -8.36 -16.44 -8.14
N SER A 347 -8.28 -17.76 -8.24
CA SER A 347 -7.96 -18.64 -7.09
C SER A 347 -6.66 -18.19 -6.42
N GLY A 348 -6.72 -17.92 -5.10
CA GLY A 348 -5.63 -17.35 -4.31
C GLY A 348 -5.72 -15.84 -4.11
N GLY A 349 -6.58 -15.15 -4.88
CA GLY A 349 -6.88 -13.74 -4.72
C GLY A 349 -7.97 -13.46 -3.70
N PHE A 350 -8.33 -12.17 -3.58
CA PHE A 350 -9.37 -11.67 -2.68
C PHE A 350 -10.21 -10.63 -3.41
N TYR A 351 -11.49 -10.59 -3.14
CA TYR A 351 -12.28 -9.41 -3.51
C TYR A 351 -11.85 -8.21 -2.66
N TRP A 352 -12.04 -7.00 -3.19
CA TRP A 352 -11.66 -5.78 -2.47
C TRP A 352 -12.46 -5.63 -1.18
N VAL A 353 -13.79 -5.78 -1.27
CA VAL A 353 -14.73 -5.60 -0.16
C VAL A 353 -15.56 -6.85 0.13
N TYR A 354 -15.95 -7.01 1.40
CA TYR A 354 -16.76 -8.13 1.92
C TYR A 354 -17.91 -7.65 2.80
N PRO A 355 -19.04 -8.36 2.83
CA PRO A 355 -19.32 -9.51 1.99
C PRO A 355 -19.41 -9.12 0.52
N ASN A 356 -18.78 -9.91 -0.34
CA ASN A 356 -18.92 -9.72 -1.78
C ASN A 356 -20.30 -10.20 -2.21
N LYS A 357 -21.23 -9.27 -2.40
CA LYS A 357 -22.57 -9.57 -2.94
C LYS A 357 -22.51 -9.46 -4.45
N LYS A 358 -22.90 -10.53 -5.15
CA LYS A 358 -23.09 -10.48 -6.60
C LYS A 358 -24.31 -9.61 -6.90
N TYR A 359 -24.08 -8.42 -7.42
CA TYR A 359 -25.15 -7.52 -7.88
C TYR A 359 -25.33 -7.64 -9.40
N SER A 360 -26.57 -7.61 -9.84
CA SER A 360 -26.87 -7.52 -11.28
C SER A 360 -26.40 -6.16 -11.84
N LYS A 361 -26.17 -6.09 -13.17
CA LYS A 361 -25.77 -4.85 -13.86
C LYS A 361 -26.74 -3.67 -13.57
N ILE A 362 -28.03 -3.97 -13.41
CA ILE A 362 -29.06 -2.98 -13.07
C ILE A 362 -28.90 -2.50 -11.62
N GLN A 363 -28.73 -3.42 -10.67
CA GLN A 363 -28.53 -3.08 -9.26
C GLN A 363 -27.28 -2.22 -9.07
N LYS A 364 -26.17 -2.54 -9.75
CA LYS A 364 -24.95 -1.72 -9.75
C LYS A 364 -25.21 -0.31 -10.27
N LYS A 365 -25.93 -0.15 -11.38
CA LYS A 365 -26.30 1.18 -11.91
C LYS A 365 -27.13 2.00 -10.93
N ILE A 366 -28.07 1.36 -10.23
CA ILE A 366 -28.91 2.02 -9.22
C ILE A 366 -28.07 2.45 -8.02
N MET A 367 -27.19 1.59 -7.52
CA MET A 367 -26.27 1.93 -6.43
C MET A 367 -25.36 3.09 -6.82
N TYR A 368 -24.83 3.08 -8.03
CA TYR A 368 -24.03 4.15 -8.61
C TYR A 368 -24.75 5.49 -8.64
N ALA A 369 -26.00 5.49 -9.09
CA ALA A 369 -26.81 6.69 -9.14
C ALA A 369 -27.09 7.24 -7.72
N LYS A 370 -27.36 6.37 -6.76
CA LYS A 370 -27.56 6.74 -5.35
C LYS A 370 -26.28 7.34 -4.75
N GLU A 371 -25.14 6.71 -4.93
CA GLU A 371 -23.85 7.23 -4.44
C GLU A 371 -23.53 8.62 -4.99
N ARG A 372 -23.73 8.83 -6.30
CA ARG A 372 -23.55 10.13 -6.92
C ARG A 372 -24.45 11.22 -6.35
N LEU A 373 -25.68 10.88 -5.96
CA LEU A 373 -26.61 11.80 -5.32
C LEU A 373 -26.22 12.10 -3.87
N THR A 374 -25.80 11.09 -3.13
CA THR A 374 -25.37 11.24 -1.72
C THR A 374 -24.07 12.04 -1.62
N ASN A 375 -23.15 11.85 -2.54
CA ASN A 375 -21.87 12.56 -2.58
C ASN A 375 -21.98 14.04 -2.96
N LYS A 376 -23.04 14.42 -3.67
CA LYS A 376 -23.33 15.85 -3.90
C LYS A 376 -23.85 16.56 -2.65
N ILE A 377 -24.28 15.81 -1.64
CA ILE A 377 -24.89 16.34 -0.41
C ILE A 377 -23.90 16.34 0.76
N SER A 378 -22.86 15.53 0.71
CA SER A 378 -21.80 15.50 1.72
C SER A 378 -20.51 16.06 1.17
N ASP A 379 -19.87 16.98 1.88
CA ASP A 379 -18.51 17.48 1.61
C ASP A 379 -17.40 16.40 1.71
N ILE A 380 -17.83 15.14 1.88
CA ILE A 380 -16.97 13.98 1.88
C ILE A 380 -16.80 13.50 0.44
N ASN A 381 -15.94 14.17 -0.32
CA ASN A 381 -15.50 13.76 -1.66
C ASN A 381 -14.61 12.50 -1.63
N TYR A 382 -14.90 11.54 -0.74
CA TYR A 382 -14.22 10.24 -0.67
C TYR A 382 -15.16 9.13 -1.02
N THR A 383 -15.53 9.12 -2.26
CA THR A 383 -16.10 7.95 -2.86
C THR A 383 -15.02 7.12 -3.51
N THR A 384 -14.41 6.30 -2.72
CA THR A 384 -14.19 4.96 -3.24
C THR A 384 -15.59 4.40 -3.44
N ASP A 385 -16.12 4.63 -4.60
CA ASP A 385 -17.41 4.14 -5.07
C ASP A 385 -17.46 2.63 -4.77
N VAL A 386 -18.10 2.24 -3.66
CA VAL A 386 -18.12 0.84 -3.21
C VAL A 386 -18.66 -0.06 -4.31
N THR A 387 -19.55 0.47 -5.15
CA THR A 387 -20.10 -0.28 -6.29
C THR A 387 -19.06 -0.61 -7.33
N VAL A 388 -18.02 0.25 -7.48
CA VAL A 388 -16.86 0.00 -8.35
C VAL A 388 -15.97 -1.09 -7.79
N LEU A 389 -15.93 -1.24 -6.46
CA LEU A 389 -15.01 -2.16 -5.78
C LEU A 389 -15.58 -3.58 -5.63
N LEU A 390 -16.90 -3.75 -5.72
CA LEU A 390 -17.59 -5.01 -5.42
C LEU A 390 -17.14 -6.21 -6.27
N ASP A 391 -16.76 -5.97 -7.53
CA ASP A 391 -16.34 -7.03 -8.47
C ASP A 391 -14.85 -7.03 -8.75
N LYS A 392 -14.10 -6.22 -8.03
CA LYS A 392 -12.66 -6.12 -8.27
C LYS A 392 -11.90 -7.09 -7.39
N VAL A 393 -10.91 -7.70 -8.02
CA VAL A 393 -9.89 -8.53 -7.37
C VAL A 393 -8.59 -7.71 -7.43
N PRO A 394 -8.32 -6.88 -6.42
CA PRO A 394 -7.11 -6.08 -6.37
C PRO A 394 -5.89 -6.96 -6.10
N ILE A 395 -4.73 -6.54 -6.59
CA ILE A 395 -3.51 -7.35 -6.49
C ILE A 395 -2.75 -7.08 -5.19
N TRP A 396 -2.74 -5.84 -4.69
CA TRP A 396 -1.99 -5.51 -3.47
C TRP A 396 -2.47 -6.20 -2.18
N PRO A 397 -3.77 -6.53 -1.96
CA PRO A 397 -4.16 -7.33 -0.81
C PRO A 397 -3.52 -8.70 -0.80
N VAL A 398 -3.29 -9.28 -1.98
CA VAL A 398 -2.59 -10.57 -2.12
C VAL A 398 -1.14 -10.45 -1.65
N GLN A 399 -0.47 -9.35 -2.01
CA GLN A 399 0.91 -9.07 -1.59
C GLN A 399 1.00 -8.97 -0.06
N PHE A 400 0.10 -8.21 0.56
CA PHE A 400 0.03 -8.08 2.03
C PHE A 400 -0.34 -9.39 2.71
N THR A 401 -1.22 -10.16 2.11
CA THR A 401 -1.63 -11.47 2.63
C THR A 401 -0.48 -12.47 2.62
N ILE A 402 0.30 -12.54 1.55
CA ILE A 402 1.47 -13.43 1.47
C ILE A 402 2.45 -13.12 2.61
N GLU A 403 2.81 -11.84 2.80
CA GLU A 403 3.71 -11.43 3.87
C GLU A 403 3.12 -11.78 5.25
N GLY A 404 1.85 -11.45 5.48
CA GLY A 404 1.16 -11.70 6.74
C GLY A 404 1.06 -13.20 7.08
N LEU A 405 0.61 -14.02 6.12
CA LEU A 405 0.51 -15.47 6.31
C LEU A 405 1.89 -16.12 6.50
N TYR A 406 2.90 -15.68 5.75
CA TYR A 406 4.26 -16.18 5.93
C TYR A 406 4.78 -15.89 7.34
N ARG A 407 4.71 -14.63 7.81
CA ARG A 407 5.14 -14.26 9.17
C ARG A 407 4.36 -15.02 10.24
N PHE A 408 3.03 -15.07 10.11
CA PHE A 408 2.18 -15.80 11.03
C PHE A 408 2.53 -17.28 11.10
N SER A 409 2.87 -17.91 9.97
CA SER A 409 3.27 -19.32 9.91
C SER A 409 4.60 -19.62 10.62
N LYS A 410 5.42 -18.58 10.87
CA LYS A 410 6.71 -18.70 11.59
C LYS A 410 6.60 -18.47 13.08
N LEU A 411 5.44 -17.99 13.56
CA LEU A 411 5.24 -17.81 15.00
C LEU A 411 5.27 -19.15 15.73
N ASN A 412 6.07 -19.23 16.78
CA ASN A 412 6.06 -20.38 17.68
C ASN A 412 4.83 -20.29 18.57
N PHE A 413 3.90 -21.23 18.43
CA PHE A 413 2.74 -21.39 19.29
C PHE A 413 3.12 -22.35 20.44
N ASN A 414 3.89 -21.86 21.39
CA ASN A 414 4.16 -22.59 22.63
C ASN A 414 3.02 -22.39 23.64
#